data_d579d0ea0c75356c1931c3f0489c4f00
#
_entry.id   d579d0ea0c75356c1931c3f0489c4f00
#
_cell.length_a   1.000
_cell.length_b   1.000
_cell.length_c   1.000
_cell.angle_alpha   90.00
_cell.angle_beta   90.00
_cell.angle_gamma   90.00
#
_symmetry.space_group_name_H-M   'P 1'
#
loop_
_entity.id
_entity.type
_entity.pdbx_description
1 polymer ?
#
loop_
_entity_poly.entity_id
_entity_poly.type
_entity_poly.pdbx_seq_one_letter_code
_entity_poly.pdbx_strand_id
1 'polypeptide(L)'
;MKLSDYLFIIFKYLKNKKIRTFLTSLGITIGVATIFTIISLSNGLKYAIENELNKIGGKAIYIIPGVRLGFTSIISGTISNNFIENIKKLPGVERVIPAVSRSDYIIIDNKKLPIFLFIVNSKDSIYLQYAGMEVYKGTNTLDSNCKAIIGYDIANNNIKKLDIGDMIYLSNNRCRVIGILKQTGSPIIDNRIIISLE
;
A
#
# COMPACT_ATOMS: atom_id res chain seq x y z
N MET A 1 -39.14 51.08 19.74
CA MET A 1 -39.50 49.66 19.61
C MET A 1 -38.27 48.85 20.06
N LYS A 2 -38.49 47.92 20.98
CA LYS A 2 -37.41 47.08 21.50
C LYS A 2 -37.24 45.88 20.53
N LEU A 3 -36.03 45.33 20.45
CA LEU A 3 -35.69 44.19 19.60
C LEU A 3 -36.64 42.99 19.81
N SER A 4 -37.13 42.85 21.04
CA SER A 4 -38.16 41.87 21.44
C SER A 4 -39.47 41.98 20.67
N ASP A 5 -39.89 43.21 20.32
CA ASP A 5 -41.16 43.43 19.64
C ASP A 5 -41.10 42.97 18.19
N TYR A 6 -39.94 43.17 17.53
CA TYR A 6 -39.70 42.66 16.17
C TYR A 6 -39.68 41.12 16.14
N LEU A 7 -38.99 40.50 17.08
CA LEU A 7 -38.93 39.04 17.17
C LEU A 7 -40.33 38.44 17.40
N PHE A 8 -41.12 39.05 18.25
CA PHE A 8 -42.49 38.58 18.53
C PHE A 8 -43.41 38.66 17.28
N ILE A 9 -43.32 39.76 16.51
CA ILE A 9 -44.09 39.94 15.26
C ILE A 9 -43.66 38.90 14.23
N ILE A 10 -42.36 38.67 14.04
CA ILE A 10 -41.81 37.68 13.12
C ILE A 10 -42.31 36.27 13.52
N PHE A 11 -42.22 35.92 14.77
CA PHE A 11 -42.64 34.61 15.25
C PHE A 11 -44.15 34.38 15.04
N LYS A 12 -44.98 35.40 15.29
CA LYS A 12 -46.42 35.38 15.04
C LYS A 12 -46.74 35.20 13.55
N TYR A 13 -45.98 35.85 12.66
CA TYR A 13 -46.14 35.72 11.21
C TYR A 13 -45.76 34.33 10.69
N LEU A 14 -44.65 33.77 11.19
CA LEU A 14 -44.20 32.43 10.86
C LEU A 14 -45.21 31.36 11.31
N LYS A 15 -45.80 31.54 12.50
CA LYS A 15 -46.83 30.64 13.07
C LYS A 15 -48.13 30.63 12.26
N ASN A 16 -48.47 31.73 11.64
CA ASN A 16 -49.70 31.84 10.83
C ASN A 16 -49.57 31.19 9.45
N LYS A 17 -48.35 30.97 8.93
CA LYS A 17 -48.09 30.32 7.62
C LYS A 17 -47.22 29.07 7.75
N LYS A 18 -47.66 28.15 8.63
CA LYS A 18 -46.91 26.96 9.06
C LYS A 18 -46.35 26.12 7.92
N ILE A 19 -47.15 25.83 6.89
CA ILE A 19 -46.76 24.98 5.76
C ILE A 19 -45.62 25.61 4.96
N ARG A 20 -45.72 26.93 4.67
CA ARG A 20 -44.69 27.65 3.92
C ARG A 20 -43.35 27.71 4.70
N THR A 21 -43.46 28.04 6.00
CA THR A 21 -42.32 28.11 6.89
C THR A 21 -41.63 26.75 7.01
N PHE A 22 -42.43 25.68 7.15
CA PHE A 22 -41.91 24.32 7.22
C PHE A 22 -41.16 23.90 5.93
N LEU A 23 -41.77 24.15 4.75
CA LEU A 23 -41.14 23.81 3.46
C LEU A 23 -39.87 24.58 3.21
N THR A 24 -39.82 25.88 3.51
CA THR A 24 -38.59 26.68 3.35
C THR A 24 -37.51 26.26 4.32
N SER A 25 -37.88 26.02 5.60
CA SER A 25 -36.94 25.54 6.61
C SER A 25 -36.38 24.16 6.24
N LEU A 26 -37.24 23.26 5.75
CA LEU A 26 -36.83 21.92 5.31
C LEU A 26 -35.81 22.02 4.14
N GLY A 27 -36.06 22.87 3.16
CA GLY A 27 -35.15 23.10 2.04
C GLY A 27 -33.77 23.57 2.50
N ILE A 28 -33.74 24.56 3.39
CA ILE A 28 -32.49 25.07 3.96
C ILE A 28 -31.77 23.99 4.77
N THR A 29 -32.50 23.26 5.58
CA THR A 29 -31.94 22.17 6.43
C THR A 29 -31.31 21.08 5.58
N ILE A 30 -32.01 20.63 4.52
CA ILE A 30 -31.48 19.63 3.58
C ILE A 30 -30.22 20.18 2.88
N GLY A 31 -30.23 21.43 2.41
CA GLY A 31 -29.10 22.06 1.76
C GLY A 31 -27.85 22.09 2.66
N VAL A 32 -28.03 22.59 3.89
CA VAL A 32 -26.93 22.64 4.88
C VAL A 32 -26.45 21.24 5.25
N ALA A 33 -27.37 20.30 5.52
CA ALA A 33 -27.02 18.92 5.84
C ALA A 33 -26.22 18.25 4.72
N THR A 34 -26.60 18.48 3.47
CA THR A 34 -25.89 17.95 2.30
C THR A 34 -24.45 18.49 2.23
N ILE A 35 -24.25 19.79 2.43
CA ILE A 35 -22.92 20.40 2.43
C ILE A 35 -22.05 19.80 3.55
N PHE A 36 -22.58 19.68 4.76
CA PHE A 36 -21.88 19.07 5.88
C PHE A 36 -21.49 17.62 5.61
N THR A 37 -22.41 16.86 5.03
CA THR A 37 -22.16 15.45 4.69
C THR A 37 -21.03 15.32 3.67
N ILE A 38 -21.03 16.15 2.62
CA ILE A 38 -20.00 16.13 1.58
C ILE A 38 -18.63 16.49 2.18
N ILE A 39 -18.57 17.54 3.01
CA ILE A 39 -17.30 17.97 3.64
C ILE A 39 -16.78 16.87 4.59
N SER A 40 -17.66 16.29 5.41
CA SER A 40 -17.27 15.22 6.34
C SER A 40 -16.78 13.98 5.61
N LEU A 41 -17.48 13.58 4.54
CA LEU A 41 -17.09 12.45 3.71
C LEU A 41 -15.74 12.70 3.02
N SER A 42 -15.54 13.91 2.47
CA SER A 42 -14.29 14.30 1.82
C SER A 42 -13.09 14.23 2.78
N ASN A 43 -13.25 14.78 3.99
CA ASN A 43 -12.20 14.73 5.01
C ASN A 43 -11.93 13.30 5.51
N GLY A 44 -12.98 12.50 5.69
CA GLY A 44 -12.86 11.09 6.07
C GLY A 44 -12.13 10.27 5.02
N LEU A 45 -12.46 10.47 3.73
CA LEU A 45 -11.80 9.81 2.62
C LEU A 45 -10.32 10.21 2.50
N LYS A 46 -10.02 11.51 2.63
CA LYS A 46 -8.65 12.01 2.62
C LYS A 46 -7.82 11.34 3.72
N TYR A 47 -8.33 11.30 4.95
CA TYR A 47 -7.66 10.65 6.07
C TYR A 47 -7.45 9.15 5.85
N ALA A 48 -8.45 8.46 5.30
CA ALA A 48 -8.35 7.03 4.99
C ALA A 48 -7.28 6.77 3.92
N ILE A 49 -7.23 7.58 2.86
CA ILE A 49 -6.21 7.47 1.79
C ILE A 49 -4.81 7.77 2.34
N GLU A 50 -4.64 8.84 3.13
CA GLU A 50 -3.35 9.19 3.74
C GLU A 50 -2.84 8.07 4.65
N ASN A 51 -3.70 7.47 5.44
CA ASN A 51 -3.34 6.33 6.28
C ASN A 51 -2.94 5.11 5.45
N GLU A 52 -3.65 4.82 4.38
CA GLU A 52 -3.35 3.68 3.52
C GLU A 52 -2.04 3.90 2.75
N LEU A 53 -1.80 5.11 2.23
CA LEU A 53 -0.54 5.47 1.59
C LEU A 53 0.65 5.39 2.57
N ASN A 54 0.48 5.81 3.81
CA ASN A 54 1.52 5.70 4.83
C ASN A 54 1.86 4.24 5.18
N LYS A 55 0.89 3.33 5.14
CA LYS A 55 1.12 1.90 5.32
C LYS A 55 1.90 1.26 4.16
N ILE A 56 1.64 1.71 2.92
CA ILE A 56 2.29 1.18 1.70
C ILE A 56 3.70 1.79 1.49
N GLY A 57 4.22 2.52 2.46
CA GLY A 57 5.56 3.12 2.37
C GLY A 57 5.58 4.47 1.66
N GLY A 58 4.61 5.34 1.94
CA GLY A 58 4.46 6.69 1.36
C GLY A 58 5.66 7.63 1.53
N LYS A 59 6.72 7.19 2.20
CA LYS A 59 8.01 7.90 2.33
C LYS A 59 9.09 7.36 1.39
N ALA A 60 8.81 6.31 0.61
CA ALA A 60 9.76 5.70 -0.29
C ALA A 60 9.56 6.16 -1.72
N ILE A 61 10.65 6.54 -2.38
CA ILE A 61 10.68 6.83 -3.82
C ILE A 61 11.24 5.61 -4.53
N TYR A 62 10.46 5.04 -5.45
CA TYR A 62 10.89 3.90 -6.25
C TYR A 62 11.45 4.38 -7.58
N ILE A 63 12.73 4.14 -7.82
CA ILE A 63 13.39 4.43 -9.09
C ILE A 63 13.49 3.12 -9.86
N ILE A 64 12.72 3.00 -10.92
CA ILE A 64 12.67 1.81 -11.77
C ILE A 64 13.34 2.16 -13.09
N PRO A 65 14.45 1.48 -13.47
CA PRO A 65 15.09 1.72 -14.76
C PRO A 65 14.20 1.17 -15.87
N GLY A 66 14.05 1.92 -16.94
CA GLY A 66 13.34 1.43 -18.13
C GLY A 66 12.64 2.52 -18.91
N VAL A 67 12.28 2.17 -20.13
CA VAL A 67 11.44 3.01 -21.01
C VAL A 67 10.02 2.44 -21.00
N ARG A 68 9.05 3.29 -20.73
CA ARG A 68 7.63 2.94 -20.90
C ARG A 68 7.30 2.93 -22.39
N LEU A 69 7.01 1.76 -22.92
CA LEU A 69 6.40 1.60 -24.24
C LEU A 69 4.91 1.38 -24.06
N GLY A 70 4.12 2.47 -24.11
CA GLY A 70 2.67 2.42 -23.91
C GLY A 70 2.26 2.22 -22.44
N PHE A 71 0.98 1.87 -22.24
CA PHE A 71 0.39 1.73 -20.89
C PHE A 71 0.82 0.46 -20.13
N THR A 72 1.41 -0.53 -20.78
CA THR A 72 1.59 -1.89 -20.21
C THR A 72 3.02 -2.44 -20.26
N SER A 73 3.96 -1.81 -20.96
CA SER A 73 5.30 -2.37 -21.13
C SER A 73 6.36 -1.54 -20.42
N ILE A 74 7.01 -2.13 -19.43
CA ILE A 74 8.24 -1.61 -18.83
C ILE A 74 9.38 -2.44 -19.39
N ILE A 75 10.24 -1.85 -20.21
CA ILE A 75 11.50 -2.49 -20.59
C ILE A 75 12.44 -2.34 -19.41
N SER A 76 12.84 -3.46 -18.83
CA SER A 76 13.78 -3.49 -17.70
C SER A 76 15.15 -2.99 -18.14
N GLY A 77 15.72 -2.11 -17.34
CA GLY A 77 17.09 -1.64 -17.45
C GLY A 77 17.88 -1.95 -16.18
N THR A 78 19.17 -1.65 -16.20
CA THR A 78 20.02 -1.73 -15.02
C THR A 78 20.40 -0.33 -14.55
N ILE A 79 20.45 -0.14 -13.24
CA ILE A 79 20.94 1.10 -12.63
C ILE A 79 22.42 0.91 -12.34
N SER A 80 23.26 1.84 -12.80
CA SER A 80 24.70 1.77 -12.55
C SER A 80 25.02 2.09 -11.09
N ASN A 81 26.09 1.49 -10.55
CA ASN A 81 26.55 1.77 -9.20
C ASN A 81 26.90 3.26 -9.00
N ASN A 82 27.46 3.92 -10.01
CA ASN A 82 27.76 5.36 -9.94
C ASN A 82 26.48 6.20 -9.72
N PHE A 83 25.37 5.81 -10.35
CA PHE A 83 24.09 6.48 -10.15
C PHE A 83 23.57 6.29 -8.72
N ILE A 84 23.68 5.09 -8.18
CA ILE A 84 23.30 4.78 -6.79
C ILE A 84 24.12 5.64 -5.82
N GLU A 85 25.43 5.73 -6.00
CA GLU A 85 26.30 6.55 -5.15
C GLU A 85 26.00 8.05 -5.26
N ASN A 86 25.60 8.53 -6.44
CA ASN A 86 25.19 9.92 -6.61
C ASN A 86 23.88 10.23 -5.89
N ILE A 87 22.91 9.32 -5.92
CA ILE A 87 21.65 9.51 -5.20
C ILE A 87 21.87 9.52 -3.69
N LYS A 88 22.74 8.67 -3.15
CA LYS A 88 23.09 8.67 -1.72
C LYS A 88 23.60 10.00 -1.20
N LYS A 89 24.20 10.82 -2.07
CA LYS A 89 24.77 12.14 -1.72
C LYS A 89 23.76 13.28 -1.79
N LEU A 90 22.55 13.04 -2.28
CA LEU A 90 21.53 14.09 -2.39
C LEU A 90 21.01 14.51 -1.01
N PRO A 91 20.83 15.81 -0.74
CA PRO A 91 20.25 16.27 0.50
C PRO A 91 18.79 15.76 0.65
N GLY A 92 18.47 15.28 1.82
CA GLY A 92 17.13 14.73 2.12
C GLY A 92 16.99 13.23 1.80
N VAL A 93 18.01 12.57 1.24
CA VAL A 93 18.04 11.12 1.07
C VAL A 93 18.61 10.49 2.33
N GLU A 94 17.77 9.80 3.08
CA GLU A 94 18.18 9.10 4.31
C GLU A 94 18.87 7.77 3.98
N ARG A 95 18.33 7.02 3.03
CA ARG A 95 18.83 5.70 2.65
C ARG A 95 18.50 5.36 1.21
N VAL A 96 19.39 4.64 0.55
CA VAL A 96 19.16 4.04 -0.78
C VAL A 96 19.30 2.54 -0.65
N ILE A 97 18.27 1.81 -1.07
CA ILE A 97 18.18 0.36 -1.01
C ILE A 97 18.15 -0.19 -2.43
N PRO A 98 19.30 -0.69 -2.94
CA PRO A 98 19.32 -1.36 -4.23
C PRO A 98 18.54 -2.67 -4.14
N ALA A 99 17.67 -2.91 -5.13
CA ALA A 99 16.91 -4.15 -5.23
C ALA A 99 16.88 -4.64 -6.67
N VAL A 100 16.91 -5.93 -6.87
CA VAL A 100 16.67 -6.55 -8.17
C VAL A 100 15.27 -7.13 -8.17
N SER A 101 14.45 -6.74 -9.13
CA SER A 101 13.11 -7.29 -9.32
C SER A 101 13.03 -7.99 -10.66
N ARG A 102 12.54 -9.22 -10.65
CA ARG A 102 12.28 -9.99 -11.86
C ARG A 102 11.08 -10.91 -11.71
N SER A 103 10.41 -11.21 -12.81
CA SER A 103 9.44 -12.30 -12.85
C SER A 103 10.18 -13.64 -12.91
N ASP A 104 9.75 -14.58 -12.10
CA ASP A 104 10.32 -15.92 -12.02
C ASP A 104 9.19 -16.92 -11.72
N TYR A 105 9.51 -18.17 -11.46
CA TYR A 105 8.56 -19.17 -11.01
C TYR A 105 9.15 -20.02 -9.89
N ILE A 106 8.29 -20.49 -9.00
CA ILE A 106 8.61 -21.55 -8.05
C ILE A 106 7.97 -22.86 -8.49
N ILE A 107 8.59 -23.95 -8.08
CA ILE A 107 8.06 -25.30 -8.33
C ILE A 107 7.53 -25.85 -7.00
N ILE A 108 6.24 -26.16 -6.98
CA ILE A 108 5.53 -26.77 -5.86
C ILE A 108 4.83 -28.02 -6.40
N ASP A 109 5.17 -29.19 -5.88
CA ASP A 109 4.59 -30.48 -6.31
C ASP A 109 4.54 -30.62 -7.86
N ASN A 110 5.69 -30.39 -8.50
CA ASN A 110 5.87 -30.43 -9.98
C ASN A 110 5.04 -29.41 -10.78
N LYS A 111 4.38 -28.46 -10.14
CA LYS A 111 3.66 -27.38 -10.82
C LYS A 111 4.44 -26.06 -10.70
N LYS A 112 4.51 -25.31 -11.82
CA LYS A 112 5.13 -23.98 -11.85
C LYS A 112 4.12 -22.93 -11.43
N LEU A 113 4.48 -22.14 -10.43
CA LEU A 113 3.71 -20.98 -9.98
C LEU A 113 4.48 -19.71 -10.31
N PRO A 114 3.93 -18.78 -11.13
CA PRO A 114 4.59 -17.52 -11.44
C PRO A 114 4.66 -16.64 -10.20
N ILE A 115 5.79 -15.99 -10.01
CA ILE A 115 6.06 -15.12 -8.86
C ILE A 115 6.78 -13.85 -9.27
N PHE A 116 6.75 -12.86 -8.41
CA PHE A 116 7.63 -11.69 -8.47
C PHE A 116 8.78 -11.89 -7.48
N LEU A 117 9.97 -12.15 -8.01
CA LEU A 117 11.17 -12.31 -7.20
C LEU A 117 11.80 -10.94 -6.93
N PHE A 118 11.98 -10.65 -5.65
CA PHE A 118 12.68 -9.46 -5.17
C PHE A 118 13.93 -9.88 -4.41
N ILE A 119 15.06 -9.32 -4.82
CA ILE A 119 16.35 -9.63 -4.23
C ILE A 119 16.91 -8.35 -3.63
N VAL A 120 17.16 -8.35 -2.33
CA VAL A 120 17.72 -7.21 -1.58
C VAL A 120 18.97 -7.64 -0.84
N ASN A 121 19.81 -6.69 -0.43
CA ASN A 121 20.96 -7.02 0.39
C ASN A 121 20.50 -7.44 1.81
N SER A 122 21.17 -8.42 2.42
CA SER A 122 20.87 -8.88 3.77
C SER A 122 20.86 -7.77 4.84
N LYS A 123 21.72 -6.77 4.67
CA LYS A 123 21.80 -5.58 5.54
C LYS A 123 20.62 -4.64 5.40
N ASP A 124 19.85 -4.77 4.33
CA ASP A 124 18.71 -3.92 4.01
C ASP A 124 17.35 -4.58 4.32
N SER A 125 17.29 -5.46 5.31
CA SER A 125 16.03 -6.08 5.78
C SER A 125 14.96 -5.05 6.18
N ILE A 126 15.38 -3.84 6.51
CA ILE A 126 14.51 -2.67 6.72
C ILE A 126 13.67 -2.29 5.48
N TYR A 127 14.02 -2.83 4.29
CA TYR A 127 13.25 -2.66 3.07
C TYR A 127 11.76 -2.98 3.25
N LEU A 128 11.45 -4.06 3.98
CA LEU A 128 10.07 -4.46 4.25
C LEU A 128 9.28 -3.36 4.95
N GLN A 129 9.89 -2.69 5.91
CA GLN A 129 9.27 -1.58 6.64
C GLN A 129 9.02 -0.37 5.73
N TYR A 130 10.00 0.02 4.91
CA TYR A 130 9.84 1.13 3.97
C TYR A 130 8.86 0.81 2.83
N ALA A 131 8.76 -0.47 2.44
CA ALA A 131 7.79 -0.93 1.45
C ALA A 131 6.38 -1.16 2.03
N GLY A 132 6.16 -0.88 3.31
CA GLY A 132 4.87 -1.06 3.98
C GLY A 132 4.44 -2.53 4.10
N MET A 133 5.40 -3.46 4.05
CA MET A 133 5.13 -4.89 4.12
C MET A 133 5.28 -5.39 5.56
N GLU A 134 4.20 -5.87 6.13
CA GLU A 134 4.19 -6.50 7.45
C GLU A 134 4.36 -8.02 7.33
N VAL A 135 5.24 -8.59 8.16
CA VAL A 135 5.35 -10.05 8.30
C VAL A 135 4.25 -10.53 9.23
N TYR A 136 3.35 -11.36 8.70
CA TYR A 136 2.27 -11.98 9.48
C TYR A 136 2.76 -13.10 10.38
N LYS A 137 3.70 -13.92 9.89
CA LYS A 137 4.22 -15.08 10.60
C LYS A 137 5.72 -15.23 10.34
N GLY A 138 6.54 -15.48 11.35
CA GLY A 138 7.97 -15.69 11.23
C GLY A 138 8.81 -14.45 11.50
N THR A 139 9.93 -14.34 10.79
CA THR A 139 10.89 -13.24 10.93
C THR A 139 11.07 -12.46 9.64
N ASN A 140 11.46 -11.20 9.78
CA ASN A 140 11.77 -10.31 8.65
C ASN A 140 13.30 -10.18 8.39
N THR A 141 14.14 -10.94 9.13
CA THR A 141 15.59 -10.84 9.03
C THR A 141 16.10 -11.80 7.96
N LEU A 142 16.46 -11.24 6.80
CA LEU A 142 17.12 -11.97 5.72
C LEU A 142 18.62 -12.03 6.03
N ASP A 143 19.15 -13.22 6.18
CA ASP A 143 20.59 -13.47 6.27
C ASP A 143 21.08 -14.33 5.11
N SER A 144 22.37 -14.64 5.09
CA SER A 144 23.14 -15.15 3.97
C SER A 144 22.79 -16.55 3.44
N ASN A 145 21.85 -17.27 3.96
CA ASN A 145 21.68 -18.69 3.63
C ASN A 145 20.42 -19.02 2.82
N CYS A 146 20.17 -18.30 1.72
CA CYS A 146 18.95 -18.44 0.90
C CYS A 146 17.69 -18.61 1.75
N LYS A 147 17.41 -17.60 2.54
CA LYS A 147 16.17 -17.48 3.30
C LYS A 147 15.19 -16.66 2.48
N ALA A 148 13.95 -17.08 2.48
CA ALA A 148 12.89 -16.46 1.69
C ALA A 148 11.74 -15.99 2.58
N ILE A 149 11.28 -14.77 2.34
CA ILE A 149 10.01 -14.27 2.83
C ILE A 149 9.03 -14.33 1.67
N ILE A 150 7.90 -15.01 1.88
CA ILE A 150 6.92 -15.26 0.82
C ILE A 150 5.65 -14.44 1.03
N GLY A 151 5.02 -14.06 -0.06
CA GLY A 151 3.73 -13.37 -0.06
C GLY A 151 2.58 -14.29 0.38
N TYR A 152 1.48 -13.68 0.77
CA TYR A 152 0.32 -14.38 1.32
C TYR A 152 -0.28 -15.40 0.35
N ASP A 153 -0.44 -15.04 -0.93
CA ASP A 153 -1.04 -15.92 -1.94
C ASP A 153 -0.14 -17.11 -2.27
N ILE A 154 1.18 -16.94 -2.18
CA ILE A 154 2.14 -18.03 -2.35
C ILE A 154 2.04 -19.01 -1.17
N ALA A 155 1.94 -18.50 0.06
CA ALA A 155 1.79 -19.33 1.25
C ALA A 155 0.48 -20.13 1.24
N ASN A 156 -0.61 -19.50 0.74
CA ASN A 156 -1.95 -20.09 0.72
C ASN A 156 -2.39 -20.55 -0.67
N ASN A 157 -1.44 -20.93 -1.54
CA ASN A 157 -1.78 -21.38 -2.88
C ASN A 157 -2.60 -22.69 -2.88
N ASN A 158 -3.31 -22.93 -3.99
CA ASN A 158 -4.20 -24.09 -4.13
C ASN A 158 -3.46 -25.43 -4.35
N ILE A 159 -2.13 -25.41 -4.56
CA ILE A 159 -1.34 -26.64 -4.82
C ILE A 159 -0.95 -27.27 -3.49
N LYS A 160 -0.28 -26.48 -2.64
CA LYS A 160 0.18 -26.90 -1.31
C LYS A 160 0.36 -25.66 -0.46
N LYS A 161 -0.21 -25.65 0.74
CA LYS A 161 0.06 -24.59 1.71
C LYS A 161 1.50 -24.67 2.16
N LEU A 162 2.19 -23.52 2.10
CA LEU A 162 3.57 -23.38 2.56
C LEU A 162 3.58 -22.70 3.93
N ASP A 163 4.40 -23.20 4.82
CA ASP A 163 4.60 -22.64 6.15
C ASP A 163 6.09 -22.35 6.43
N ILE A 164 6.35 -21.73 7.56
CA ILE A 164 7.71 -21.45 8.03
C ILE A 164 8.48 -22.75 8.17
N GLY A 165 9.70 -22.74 7.64
CA GLY A 165 10.59 -23.93 7.64
C GLY A 165 10.51 -24.75 6.37
N ASP A 166 9.47 -24.58 5.56
CA ASP A 166 9.34 -25.27 4.26
C ASP A 166 10.45 -24.83 3.30
N MET A 167 10.77 -25.74 2.39
CA MET A 167 11.78 -25.51 1.36
C MET A 167 11.10 -25.25 0.03
N ILE A 168 11.49 -24.15 -0.61
CA ILE A 168 11.04 -23.77 -1.95
C ILE A 168 12.20 -23.81 -2.94
N TYR A 169 11.90 -24.14 -4.20
CA TYR A 169 12.88 -24.17 -5.26
C TYR A 169 12.68 -22.95 -6.18
N LEU A 170 13.63 -22.04 -6.13
CA LEU A 170 13.69 -20.82 -6.94
C LEU A 170 14.72 -21.02 -8.04
N SER A 171 14.30 -21.20 -9.28
CA SER A 171 15.19 -21.51 -10.41
C SER A 171 16.12 -22.69 -10.11
N ASN A 172 17.35 -22.44 -9.65
CA ASN A 172 18.34 -23.49 -9.30
C ASN A 172 18.70 -23.51 -7.80
N ASN A 173 18.12 -22.65 -6.98
CA ASN A 173 18.47 -22.52 -5.58
C ASN A 173 17.36 -23.03 -4.67
N ARG A 174 17.76 -23.75 -3.62
CA ARG A 174 16.85 -24.21 -2.59
C ARG A 174 16.84 -23.21 -1.44
N CYS A 175 15.69 -22.58 -1.18
CA CYS A 175 15.53 -21.58 -0.15
C CYS A 175 14.54 -22.01 0.93
N ARG A 176 14.81 -21.64 2.19
CA ARG A 176 13.93 -21.91 3.31
C ARG A 176 12.99 -20.76 3.56
N VAL A 177 11.72 -21.02 3.69
CA VAL A 177 10.72 -20.03 4.11
C VAL A 177 10.94 -19.66 5.57
N ILE A 178 11.18 -18.38 5.84
CA ILE A 178 11.41 -17.83 7.19
C ILE A 178 10.32 -16.86 7.63
N GLY A 179 9.57 -16.33 6.69
CA GLY A 179 8.49 -15.39 6.96
C GLY A 179 7.40 -15.43 5.90
N ILE A 180 6.20 -15.08 6.32
CA ILE A 180 5.02 -14.96 5.45
C ILE A 180 4.49 -13.54 5.62
N LEU A 181 4.30 -12.83 4.50
CA LEU A 181 3.74 -11.48 4.49
C LEU A 181 2.24 -11.51 4.80
N LYS A 182 1.78 -10.44 5.42
CA LYS A 182 0.36 -10.18 5.61
C LYS A 182 -0.30 -9.92 4.28
N GLN A 183 -1.53 -10.39 4.11
CA GLN A 183 -2.32 -10.14 2.92
C GLN A 183 -2.55 -8.64 2.72
N THR A 184 -2.25 -8.15 1.51
CA THR A 184 -2.41 -6.75 1.14
C THR A 184 -3.54 -6.53 0.15
N GLY A 185 -3.98 -7.58 -0.55
CA GLY A 185 -4.92 -7.52 -1.67
C GLY A 185 -4.26 -7.07 -2.98
N SER A 186 -2.95 -6.83 -3.00
CA SER A 186 -2.18 -6.52 -4.20
C SER A 186 -1.51 -7.78 -4.74
N PRO A 187 -1.88 -8.27 -5.94
CA PRO A 187 -1.26 -9.47 -6.52
C PRO A 187 0.27 -9.35 -6.68
N ILE A 188 0.78 -8.13 -6.86
CA ILE A 188 2.23 -7.89 -7.00
C ILE A 188 2.95 -8.14 -5.67
N ILE A 189 2.31 -7.85 -4.54
CA ILE A 189 2.88 -8.05 -3.20
C ILE A 189 2.57 -9.45 -2.71
N ASP A 190 1.33 -9.90 -2.86
CA ASP A 190 0.87 -11.17 -2.34
C ASP A 190 1.45 -12.38 -3.10
N ASN A 191 1.90 -12.19 -4.37
CA ASN A 191 2.67 -13.18 -5.15
C ASN A 191 4.18 -12.88 -5.21
N ARG A 192 4.72 -12.21 -4.21
CA ARG A 192 6.15 -11.84 -4.16
C ARG A 192 6.94 -12.82 -3.29
N ILE A 193 8.17 -13.08 -3.70
CA ILE A 193 9.20 -13.72 -2.86
C ILE A 193 10.35 -12.74 -2.69
N ILE A 194 10.79 -12.56 -1.46
CA ILE A 194 11.91 -11.70 -1.11
C ILE A 194 13.03 -12.57 -0.57
N ILE A 195 14.21 -12.46 -1.18
CA ILE A 195 15.42 -13.17 -0.77
C ILE A 195 16.58 -12.19 -0.59
N SER A 196 17.59 -12.61 0.15
CA SER A 196 18.85 -11.86 0.26
C SER A 196 19.76 -12.14 -0.92
N LEU A 197 20.48 -11.10 -1.39
CA LEU A 197 21.71 -11.19 -2.14
C LEU A 197 22.86 -11.30 -1.13
N GLU A 198 23.66 -12.32 -1.28
CA GLU A 198 25.02 -12.32 -0.74
C GLU A 198 26.00 -11.65 -1.66
#